data_efd1c68c0c0e33d286ff854731ae0ea5
#
_entry.id   efd1c68c0c0e33d286ff854731ae0ea5
#
_cell.length_a   1.000
_cell.length_b   1.000
_cell.length_c   1.000
_cell.angle_alpha   90.00
_cell.angle_beta   90.00
_cell.angle_gamma   90.00
#
_symmetry.space_group_name_H-M   'P 1'
#
loop_
_entity.id
_entity.type
_entity.pdbx_description
1 polymer ?
#
loop_
_entity_poly.entity_id
_entity_poly.type
_entity_poly.pdbx_seq_one_letter_code
_entity_poly.pdbx_strand_id
1 'polypeptide(L)'
;MVLVNLPYHANVSENLSVQWSDYLALKRKMEETWWDGSKYVGGGKDGEPHGQGTYTQMDGTIYVGLFKNGLRHGYGTYTWSDGSEYIGEWLDNKENGPGIFTQADGEVFDGFWENGEFQYSEELSLADDEDEMEEAGAGSGFYVSNSGHIITNYHVIDRCEKISIHLNGEFFDAVTIATDVKNDLALLKTSITPDHVFALSNENSYPLQDIIVAGFPHADDLSSAVKFTQGIISSIAGAGNNLSQIQIDAAINAGNSGGPILDSLGNVIGVTVSSFDEMQATNFGVKAKVVRRLMKKNKVSIAAPNTIKISKKNLSRIVADGTVHIVCWS
;
A
#
# COMPACT_ATOMS: atom_id res chain seq x y z
N MET A 1 44.41 -18.88 -4.20
CA MET A 1 43.80 -20.19 -4.07
C MET A 1 43.78 -20.53 -2.59
N VAL A 2 42.77 -20.16 -1.86
CA VAL A 2 42.52 -20.58 -0.48
C VAL A 2 41.05 -20.91 -0.37
N LEU A 3 40.77 -22.21 -0.27
CA LEU A 3 39.45 -22.76 0.02
C LEU A 3 39.21 -22.65 1.53
N VAL A 4 38.12 -21.97 1.91
CA VAL A 4 37.61 -22.04 3.28
C VAL A 4 36.37 -22.93 3.25
N ASN A 5 36.54 -24.10 3.89
CA ASN A 5 35.44 -25.05 4.16
C ASN A 5 34.48 -24.45 5.20
N LEU A 6 33.20 -24.46 4.89
CA LEU A 6 32.10 -24.29 5.83
C LEU A 6 31.43 -25.64 6.09
N PRO A 7 31.11 -25.96 7.33
CA PRO A 7 30.49 -27.26 7.69
C PRO A 7 28.99 -27.27 7.32
N TYR A 8 28.61 -28.42 6.82
CA TYR A 8 27.27 -28.90 6.49
C TYR A 8 26.51 -29.32 7.75
N HIS A 9 25.32 -28.76 8.00
CA HIS A 9 24.19 -29.45 8.65
C HIS A 9 22.93 -28.62 8.40
N ALA A 10 22.12 -29.04 7.48
CA ALA A 10 20.97 -29.95 7.55
C ALA A 10 19.64 -29.28 7.90
N ASN A 11 18.69 -29.38 6.96
CA ASN A 11 17.23 -29.31 7.12
C ASN A 11 16.61 -27.95 7.44
N VAL A 12 16.45 -27.13 6.40
CA VAL A 12 15.32 -26.19 6.28
C VAL A 12 14.62 -26.53 4.96
N SER A 13 13.43 -27.09 5.14
CA SER A 13 12.53 -27.66 4.17
C SER A 13 12.13 -26.76 2.99
N GLU A 14 11.76 -27.39 1.95
CA GLU A 14 11.16 -27.15 0.63
C GLU A 14 10.46 -25.81 0.32
N ASN A 15 10.17 -24.95 1.29
CA ASN A 15 9.51 -23.66 1.05
C ASN A 15 10.44 -22.50 0.63
N LEU A 16 11.77 -22.64 0.79
CA LEU A 16 12.73 -21.63 0.34
C LEU A 16 13.11 -21.78 -1.14
N SER A 17 12.93 -22.95 -1.72
CA SER A 17 13.25 -23.22 -3.13
C SER A 17 12.27 -22.52 -4.09
N VAL A 18 11.01 -22.37 -3.71
CA VAL A 18 9.98 -21.70 -4.51
C VAL A 18 10.20 -20.18 -4.53
N GLN A 19 10.52 -19.56 -3.39
CA GLN A 19 10.81 -18.12 -3.31
C GLN A 19 12.08 -17.71 -4.07
N TRP A 20 13.12 -18.55 -4.09
CA TRP A 20 14.36 -18.27 -4.84
C TRP A 20 14.19 -18.49 -6.34
N SER A 21 13.36 -19.44 -6.77
CA SER A 21 13.03 -19.63 -8.20
C SER A 21 12.24 -18.46 -8.76
N ASP A 22 11.28 -17.92 -8.00
CA ASP A 22 10.50 -16.75 -8.39
C ASP A 22 11.34 -15.46 -8.38
N TYR A 23 12.22 -15.29 -7.39
CA TYR A 23 13.17 -14.17 -7.34
C TYR A 23 14.21 -14.22 -8.46
N LEU A 24 14.66 -15.41 -8.89
CA LEU A 24 15.58 -15.59 -10.02
C LEU A 24 14.86 -15.53 -11.37
N ALA A 25 13.58 -15.89 -11.44
CA ALA A 25 12.75 -15.70 -12.63
C ALA A 25 12.53 -14.22 -12.95
N LEU A 26 12.33 -13.38 -11.92
CA LEU A 26 12.24 -11.91 -12.06
C LEU A 26 13.54 -11.24 -12.55
N LYS A 27 14.68 -11.93 -12.54
CA LYS A 27 15.99 -11.44 -13.05
C LYS A 27 16.35 -11.93 -14.45
N ARG A 28 15.60 -12.83 -15.03
CA ARG A 28 15.83 -13.22 -16.44
C ARG A 28 15.22 -12.16 -17.34
N LYS A 29 16.07 -11.21 -17.74
CA LYS A 29 15.74 -10.29 -18.82
C LYS A 29 15.58 -11.14 -20.09
N MET A 30 14.38 -11.16 -20.64
CA MET A 30 14.05 -11.77 -21.92
C MET A 30 14.17 -10.70 -23.00
N GLU A 31 14.85 -11.03 -24.08
CA GLU A 31 14.88 -10.22 -25.30
C GLU A 31 14.60 -11.17 -26.45
N GLU A 32 13.48 -10.96 -27.15
CA GLU A 32 13.04 -11.80 -28.25
C GLU A 32 12.60 -10.93 -29.42
N THR A 33 12.93 -11.40 -30.62
CA THR A 33 12.46 -10.81 -31.88
C THR A 33 11.79 -11.90 -32.67
N TRP A 34 10.50 -11.72 -32.99
CA TRP A 34 9.74 -12.70 -33.75
C TRP A 34 9.96 -12.56 -35.26
N TRP A 35 9.51 -13.54 -36.01
CA TRP A 35 9.68 -13.60 -37.49
C TRP A 35 8.92 -12.47 -38.21
N ASP A 36 7.90 -11.87 -37.59
CA ASP A 36 7.18 -10.69 -38.07
C ASP A 36 7.91 -9.37 -37.78
N GLY A 37 9.09 -9.44 -37.14
CA GLY A 37 9.91 -8.28 -36.78
C GLY A 37 9.50 -7.57 -35.49
N SER A 38 8.44 -8.01 -34.82
CA SER A 38 8.08 -7.49 -33.48
C SER A 38 9.13 -7.88 -32.45
N LYS A 39 9.30 -7.05 -31.42
CA LYS A 39 10.34 -7.20 -30.40
C LYS A 39 9.78 -7.08 -29.00
N TYR A 40 10.22 -7.97 -28.10
CA TYR A 40 9.97 -7.88 -26.66
C TYR A 40 11.27 -7.71 -25.88
N VAL A 41 11.24 -6.85 -24.87
CA VAL A 41 12.33 -6.68 -23.90
C VAL A 41 11.72 -6.53 -22.51
N GLY A 42 11.94 -7.51 -21.63
CA GLY A 42 11.33 -7.46 -20.31
C GLY A 42 11.62 -8.69 -19.44
N GLY A 43 10.78 -8.90 -18.45
CA GLY A 43 10.77 -10.11 -17.65
C GLY A 43 10.25 -11.31 -18.44
N GLY A 44 10.75 -12.52 -18.15
CA GLY A 44 10.29 -13.75 -18.78
C GLY A 44 10.14 -14.88 -17.79
N LYS A 45 9.11 -15.71 -17.99
CA LYS A 45 8.86 -16.93 -17.21
C LYS A 45 8.47 -18.04 -18.19
N ASP A 46 9.12 -19.20 -18.05
CA ASP A 46 8.88 -20.39 -18.87
C ASP A 46 8.97 -20.16 -20.41
N GLY A 47 9.78 -19.15 -20.82
CA GLY A 47 9.94 -18.76 -22.22
C GLY A 47 8.91 -17.76 -22.74
N GLU A 48 8.04 -17.25 -21.90
CA GLU A 48 7.02 -16.27 -22.25
C GLU A 48 7.23 -14.93 -21.52
N PRO A 49 6.80 -13.78 -22.12
CA PRO A 49 6.72 -12.49 -21.44
C PRO A 49 6.00 -12.58 -20.10
N HIS A 50 6.65 -12.07 -19.03
CA HIS A 50 6.09 -12.10 -17.69
C HIS A 50 6.68 -10.97 -16.82
N GLY A 51 5.84 -10.27 -16.03
CA GLY A 51 6.26 -9.08 -15.28
C GLY A 51 6.41 -7.87 -16.19
N GLN A 52 7.21 -6.89 -15.80
CA GLN A 52 7.41 -5.66 -16.58
C GLN A 52 8.14 -5.91 -17.90
N GLY A 53 7.62 -5.30 -18.98
CA GLY A 53 8.24 -5.41 -20.30
C GLY A 53 7.79 -4.33 -21.28
N THR A 54 8.53 -4.28 -22.41
CA THR A 54 8.20 -3.46 -23.58
C THR A 54 8.04 -4.36 -24.78
N TYR A 55 6.92 -4.24 -25.46
CA TYR A 55 6.64 -4.91 -26.73
C TYR A 55 6.51 -3.86 -27.82
N THR A 56 7.25 -4.02 -28.91
CA THR A 56 7.26 -3.10 -30.05
C THR A 56 6.90 -3.88 -31.31
N GLN A 57 5.92 -3.41 -32.05
CA GLN A 57 5.51 -3.95 -33.34
C GLN A 57 6.27 -3.27 -34.50
N MET A 58 6.30 -3.91 -35.66
CA MET A 58 6.96 -3.36 -36.85
C MET A 58 6.33 -2.06 -37.38
N ASP A 59 5.05 -1.86 -37.12
CA ASP A 59 4.34 -0.65 -37.53
C ASP A 59 4.61 0.56 -36.61
N GLY A 60 5.43 0.36 -35.55
CA GLY A 60 5.76 1.40 -34.58
C GLY A 60 4.86 1.41 -33.34
N THR A 61 3.87 0.53 -33.28
CA THR A 61 3.03 0.36 -32.08
C THR A 61 3.84 -0.17 -30.91
N ILE A 62 3.66 0.39 -29.71
CA ILE A 62 4.43 0.03 -28.51
C ILE A 62 3.49 -0.23 -27.34
N TYR A 63 3.77 -1.31 -26.62
CA TYR A 63 3.21 -1.53 -25.28
C TYR A 63 4.31 -1.52 -24.23
N VAL A 64 4.10 -0.77 -23.16
CA VAL A 64 4.97 -0.74 -21.96
C VAL A 64 4.12 -1.03 -20.75
N GLY A 65 4.32 -2.17 -20.09
CA GLY A 65 3.48 -2.54 -18.97
C GLY A 65 3.75 -3.94 -18.43
N LEU A 66 2.78 -4.44 -17.67
CA LEU A 66 2.83 -5.78 -17.11
C LEU A 66 2.38 -6.83 -18.12
N PHE A 67 3.04 -7.98 -18.05
CA PHE A 67 2.71 -9.19 -18.80
C PHE A 67 2.50 -10.36 -17.85
N LYS A 68 1.59 -11.25 -18.23
CA LYS A 68 1.34 -12.51 -17.54
C LYS A 68 1.12 -13.61 -18.56
N ASN A 69 2.03 -14.61 -18.56
CA ASN A 69 1.99 -15.75 -19.48
C ASN A 69 1.84 -15.32 -20.95
N GLY A 70 2.68 -14.39 -21.40
CA GLY A 70 2.71 -13.87 -22.77
C GLY A 70 1.65 -12.81 -23.11
N LEU A 71 0.68 -12.55 -22.22
CA LEU A 71 -0.42 -11.62 -22.45
C LEU A 71 -0.20 -10.30 -21.69
N ARG A 72 -0.64 -9.16 -22.27
CA ARG A 72 -0.74 -7.88 -21.55
C ARG A 72 -1.74 -8.04 -20.42
N HIS A 73 -1.34 -7.63 -19.22
CA HIS A 73 -2.12 -7.86 -18.00
C HIS A 73 -1.74 -6.83 -16.95
N GLY A 74 -2.69 -6.38 -16.08
CA GLY A 74 -2.45 -5.31 -15.12
C GLY A 74 -2.18 -3.97 -15.80
N TYR A 75 -1.47 -3.07 -15.17
CA TYR A 75 -1.31 -1.69 -15.65
C TYR A 75 -0.28 -1.58 -16.81
N GLY A 76 -0.63 -0.80 -17.85
CA GLY A 76 0.25 -0.55 -18.99
C GLY A 76 -0.21 0.56 -19.91
N THR A 77 0.74 1.05 -20.71
CA THR A 77 0.52 2.04 -21.76
C THR A 77 0.66 1.38 -23.12
N TYR A 78 -0.31 1.57 -23.97
CA TYR A 78 -0.29 1.14 -25.38
C TYR A 78 -0.36 2.36 -26.28
N THR A 79 0.66 2.58 -27.07
CA THR A 79 0.73 3.68 -28.05
C THR A 79 0.65 3.10 -29.44
N TRP A 80 -0.39 3.45 -30.18
CA TRP A 80 -0.57 3.03 -31.58
C TRP A 80 0.33 3.81 -32.53
N SER A 81 0.52 3.28 -33.72
CA SER A 81 1.35 3.89 -34.76
C SER A 81 0.79 5.21 -35.29
N ASP A 82 -0.50 5.48 -35.09
CA ASP A 82 -1.16 6.75 -35.43
C ASP A 82 -1.00 7.83 -34.36
N GLY A 83 -0.38 7.50 -33.24
CA GLY A 83 -0.17 8.39 -32.09
C GLY A 83 -1.28 8.40 -31.06
N SER A 84 -2.34 7.60 -31.25
CA SER A 84 -3.32 7.38 -30.17
C SER A 84 -2.67 6.56 -29.04
N GLU A 85 -3.20 6.71 -27.82
CA GLU A 85 -2.63 6.09 -26.62
C GLU A 85 -3.72 5.61 -25.66
N TYR A 86 -3.54 4.43 -25.09
CA TYR A 86 -4.31 3.96 -23.95
C TYR A 86 -3.40 3.76 -22.75
N ILE A 87 -3.78 4.35 -21.63
CA ILE A 87 -3.11 4.20 -20.33
C ILE A 87 -4.14 3.64 -19.35
N GLY A 88 -3.96 2.41 -18.86
CA GLY A 88 -4.94 1.80 -17.98
C GLY A 88 -4.67 0.34 -17.68
N GLU A 89 -5.70 -0.32 -17.19
CA GLU A 89 -5.67 -1.74 -16.87
C GLU A 89 -5.90 -2.63 -18.10
N TRP A 90 -5.26 -3.79 -18.06
CA TRP A 90 -5.27 -4.80 -19.10
C TRP A 90 -5.61 -6.17 -18.54
N LEU A 91 -6.49 -6.88 -19.18
CA LEU A 91 -6.81 -8.27 -18.89
C LEU A 91 -6.71 -9.09 -20.18
N ASP A 92 -5.72 -10.01 -20.22
CA ASP A 92 -5.54 -10.97 -21.31
C ASP A 92 -5.55 -10.32 -22.72
N ASN A 93 -4.70 -9.27 -22.90
CA ASN A 93 -4.53 -8.47 -24.10
C ASN A 93 -5.64 -7.45 -24.42
N LYS A 94 -6.64 -7.27 -23.57
CA LYS A 94 -7.70 -6.31 -23.77
C LYS A 94 -7.66 -5.23 -22.70
N GLU A 95 -8.08 -4.02 -23.06
CA GLU A 95 -8.36 -2.94 -22.13
C GLU A 95 -9.51 -3.40 -21.21
N ASN A 96 -9.29 -3.32 -19.88
CA ASN A 96 -10.26 -3.83 -18.92
C ASN A 96 -10.03 -3.18 -17.56
N GLY A 97 -11.01 -2.48 -17.03
CA GLY A 97 -10.89 -1.66 -15.83
C GLY A 97 -10.76 -0.18 -16.15
N PRO A 98 -10.37 0.65 -15.17
CA PRO A 98 -10.17 2.07 -15.39
C PRO A 98 -9.02 2.34 -16.36
N GLY A 99 -9.23 3.32 -17.26
CA GLY A 99 -8.23 3.69 -18.24
C GLY A 99 -8.61 4.90 -19.08
N ILE A 100 -7.58 5.56 -19.59
CA ILE A 100 -7.67 6.75 -20.43
C ILE A 100 -7.22 6.39 -21.83
N PHE A 101 -8.09 6.57 -22.80
CA PHE A 101 -7.76 6.50 -24.22
C PHE A 101 -7.74 7.90 -24.81
N THR A 102 -6.61 8.27 -25.41
CA THR A 102 -6.46 9.53 -26.14
C THR A 102 -6.33 9.22 -27.62
N GLN A 103 -7.24 9.70 -28.44
CA GLN A 103 -7.17 9.57 -29.90
C GLN A 103 -6.05 10.43 -30.47
N ALA A 104 -5.60 10.12 -31.69
CA ALA A 104 -4.58 10.89 -32.40
C ALA A 104 -4.97 12.36 -32.67
N ASP A 105 -6.26 12.67 -32.70
CA ASP A 105 -6.80 14.04 -32.83
C ASP A 105 -6.96 14.79 -31.50
N GLY A 106 -6.65 14.11 -30.38
CA GLY A 106 -6.68 14.65 -29.03
C GLY A 106 -8.01 14.45 -28.28
N GLU A 107 -8.99 13.74 -28.86
CA GLU A 107 -10.20 13.36 -28.12
C GLU A 107 -9.83 12.35 -27.01
N VAL A 108 -10.37 12.56 -25.81
CA VAL A 108 -10.05 11.78 -24.60
C VAL A 108 -11.28 11.02 -24.12
N PHE A 109 -11.11 9.72 -23.87
CA PHE A 109 -12.09 8.83 -23.25
C PHE A 109 -11.50 8.36 -21.92
N ASP A 110 -11.85 9.03 -20.85
CA ASP A 110 -11.47 8.70 -19.48
C ASP A 110 -12.64 7.97 -18.81
N GLY A 111 -12.41 6.75 -18.35
CA GLY A 111 -13.48 5.97 -17.73
C GLY A 111 -13.20 4.46 -17.67
N PHE A 112 -14.27 3.69 -17.61
CA PHE A 112 -14.23 2.25 -17.44
C PHE A 112 -14.30 1.51 -18.78
N TRP A 113 -13.46 0.47 -18.91
CA TRP A 113 -13.32 -0.36 -20.10
C TRP A 113 -13.63 -1.82 -19.76
N GLU A 114 -14.33 -2.50 -20.65
CA GLU A 114 -14.58 -3.92 -20.50
C GLU A 114 -14.35 -4.63 -21.84
N ASN A 115 -13.45 -5.64 -21.84
CA ASN A 115 -13.12 -6.44 -23.02
C ASN A 115 -12.66 -5.64 -24.26
N GLY A 116 -12.07 -4.46 -24.08
CA GLY A 116 -11.58 -3.57 -25.13
C GLY A 116 -12.61 -2.55 -25.60
N GLU A 117 -13.77 -2.47 -24.96
CA GLU A 117 -14.83 -1.52 -25.29
C GLU A 117 -15.02 -0.50 -24.17
N PHE A 118 -15.09 0.79 -24.53
CA PHE A 118 -15.41 1.86 -23.61
C PHE A 118 -16.86 1.71 -23.14
N GLN A 119 -17.09 1.66 -21.84
CA GLN A 119 -18.41 1.47 -21.27
C GLN A 119 -19.08 2.79 -20.89
N TYR A 120 -18.35 3.62 -20.12
CA TYR A 120 -18.84 4.93 -19.67
C TYR A 120 -17.66 5.79 -19.21
N SER A 121 -17.82 7.11 -19.27
CA SER A 121 -16.89 8.05 -18.64
C SER A 121 -17.10 8.06 -17.12
N GLU A 122 -16.06 8.28 -16.37
CA GLU A 122 -16.15 8.42 -14.90
C GLU A 122 -17.14 9.54 -14.50
N GLU A 123 -17.30 10.59 -15.32
CA GLU A 123 -18.30 11.63 -15.14
C GLU A 123 -19.77 11.14 -15.30
N LEU A 124 -20.02 10.05 -16.03
CA LEU A 124 -21.37 9.52 -16.26
C LEU A 124 -21.78 8.45 -15.27
N SER A 125 -20.83 7.82 -14.56
CA SER A 125 -21.13 6.86 -13.48
C SER A 125 -21.66 7.56 -12.21
N LEU A 126 -21.58 8.88 -12.15
CA LEU A 126 -22.10 9.71 -11.05
C LEU A 126 -23.56 10.15 -11.24
N ALA A 127 -24.24 9.71 -12.31
CA ALA A 127 -25.55 10.25 -12.72
C ALA A 127 -26.76 9.37 -12.42
N ASP A 128 -26.63 8.19 -11.77
CA ASP A 128 -27.77 7.37 -11.37
C ASP A 128 -27.74 7.08 -9.85
N ASP A 129 -28.47 7.89 -9.09
CA ASP A 129 -29.09 7.62 -7.79
C ASP A 129 -28.21 6.98 -6.68
N GLU A 130 -27.10 7.62 -6.31
CA GLU A 130 -26.66 7.59 -4.90
C GLU A 130 -26.65 9.05 -4.39
N ASP A 131 -27.25 9.29 -3.23
CA ASP A 131 -27.08 10.54 -2.49
C ASP A 131 -25.60 10.90 -2.52
N GLU A 132 -25.25 12.12 -2.99
CA GLU A 132 -23.85 12.58 -3.11
C GLU A 132 -23.19 12.48 -1.74
N MET A 133 -22.54 11.32 -1.47
CA MET A 133 -21.73 11.17 -0.27
C MET A 133 -20.53 12.09 -0.39
N GLU A 134 -20.46 13.08 0.49
CA GLU A 134 -19.31 13.98 0.58
C GLU A 134 -18.21 13.35 1.43
N GLU A 135 -16.96 13.68 1.12
CA GLU A 135 -15.84 13.32 1.98
C GLU A 135 -15.97 14.03 3.32
N ALA A 136 -16.30 13.29 4.37
CA ALA A 136 -16.47 13.81 5.73
C ALA A 136 -15.13 13.91 6.47
N GLY A 137 -14.10 13.23 6.01
CA GLY A 137 -12.77 13.26 6.58
C GLY A 137 -11.87 12.15 6.09
N ALA A 138 -10.58 12.31 6.37
CA ALA A 138 -9.57 11.36 5.98
C ALA A 138 -8.54 11.10 7.09
N GLY A 139 -7.83 9.99 6.96
CA GLY A 139 -6.77 9.61 7.88
C GLY A 139 -5.87 8.53 7.32
N SER A 140 -5.06 7.97 8.16
CA SER A 140 -4.14 6.89 7.82
C SER A 140 -4.54 5.58 8.49
N GLY A 141 -4.08 4.48 7.92
CA GLY A 141 -4.15 3.16 8.53
C GLY A 141 -2.96 2.32 8.08
N PHE A 142 -2.89 1.10 8.57
CA PHE A 142 -1.86 0.17 8.14
C PHE A 142 -2.31 -1.28 8.26
N TYR A 143 -1.84 -2.11 7.34
CA TYR A 143 -2.18 -3.52 7.30
C TYR A 143 -1.50 -4.32 8.42
N VAL A 144 -2.30 -5.14 9.11
CA VAL A 144 -1.86 -6.01 10.21
C VAL A 144 -2.07 -7.50 9.94
N SER A 145 -2.63 -7.86 8.79
CA SER A 145 -2.74 -9.25 8.34
C SER A 145 -2.78 -9.39 6.83
N ASN A 146 -2.28 -10.49 6.28
CA ASN A 146 -2.34 -10.82 4.85
C ASN A 146 -3.78 -11.00 4.31
N SER A 147 -4.76 -11.09 5.19
CA SER A 147 -6.18 -11.14 4.83
C SER A 147 -6.83 -9.75 4.77
N GLY A 148 -6.06 -8.65 4.74
CA GLY A 148 -6.57 -7.31 4.55
C GLY A 148 -7.19 -6.66 5.80
N HIS A 149 -6.72 -7.03 7.02
CA HIS A 149 -7.09 -6.27 8.23
C HIS A 149 -6.21 -5.04 8.38
N ILE A 150 -6.85 -3.92 8.73
CA ILE A 150 -6.23 -2.59 8.87
C ILE A 150 -6.49 -2.07 10.27
N ILE A 151 -5.49 -1.44 10.88
CA ILE A 151 -5.64 -0.63 12.10
C ILE A 151 -5.65 0.85 11.71
N THR A 152 -6.56 1.58 12.32
CA THR A 152 -6.65 3.05 12.26
C THR A 152 -7.17 3.60 13.58
N ASN A 153 -7.40 4.93 13.68
CA ASN A 153 -8.11 5.52 14.81
C ASN A 153 -9.63 5.40 14.64
N TYR A 154 -10.33 5.37 15.77
CA TYR A 154 -11.79 5.39 15.79
C TYR A 154 -12.34 6.70 15.23
N HIS A 155 -11.77 7.86 15.62
CA HIS A 155 -12.25 9.16 15.17
C HIS A 155 -12.13 9.37 13.66
N VAL A 156 -11.23 8.63 12.96
CA VAL A 156 -11.09 8.67 11.49
C VAL A 156 -12.33 8.07 10.80
N ILE A 157 -13.01 7.14 11.48
CA ILE A 157 -14.18 6.43 10.93
C ILE A 157 -15.49 6.71 11.68
N ASP A 158 -15.45 7.63 12.64
CA ASP A 158 -16.63 7.95 13.43
C ASP A 158 -17.66 8.69 12.58
N ARG A 159 -18.88 8.16 12.52
CA ARG A 159 -20.01 8.65 11.73
C ARG A 159 -19.87 8.53 10.22
N CYS A 160 -18.91 7.75 9.72
CA CYS A 160 -18.85 7.45 8.30
C CYS A 160 -20.03 6.56 7.90
N GLU A 161 -20.72 6.92 6.84
CA GLU A 161 -21.70 6.05 6.20
C GLU A 161 -20.98 4.99 5.36
N LYS A 162 -19.88 5.38 4.70
CA LYS A 162 -19.00 4.50 3.96
C LYS A 162 -17.54 4.76 4.33
N ILE A 163 -16.74 3.70 4.36
CA ILE A 163 -15.28 3.77 4.59
C ILE A 163 -14.58 3.19 3.37
N SER A 164 -13.67 3.96 2.79
CA SER A 164 -12.88 3.51 1.65
C SER A 164 -11.38 3.60 1.94
N ILE A 165 -10.62 2.72 1.30
CA ILE A 165 -9.16 2.76 1.22
C ILE A 165 -8.81 3.34 -0.14
N HIS A 166 -8.17 4.49 -0.16
CA HIS A 166 -7.64 5.08 -1.38
C HIS A 166 -6.24 4.52 -1.65
N LEU A 167 -6.06 3.82 -2.76
CA LEU A 167 -4.81 3.18 -3.15
C LEU A 167 -4.63 3.29 -4.66
N ASN A 168 -3.53 3.90 -5.10
CA ASN A 168 -3.18 4.08 -6.53
C ASN A 168 -4.25 4.78 -7.38
N GLY A 169 -5.01 5.70 -6.79
CA GLY A 169 -6.09 6.42 -7.47
C GLY A 169 -7.46 5.76 -7.40
N GLU A 170 -7.56 4.58 -6.78
CA GLU A 170 -8.81 3.82 -6.66
C GLU A 170 -9.31 3.78 -5.22
N PHE A 171 -10.63 3.64 -5.05
CA PHE A 171 -11.29 3.49 -3.77
C PHE A 171 -11.78 2.05 -3.58
N PHE A 172 -11.36 1.42 -2.50
CA PHE A 172 -11.75 0.07 -2.12
C PHE A 172 -12.53 0.09 -0.82
N ASP A 173 -13.69 -0.54 -0.78
CA ASP A 173 -14.51 -0.57 0.40
C ASP A 173 -13.83 -1.28 1.58
N ALA A 174 -14.02 -0.71 2.76
CA ALA A 174 -13.61 -1.30 4.02
C ALA A 174 -14.78 -1.36 5.00
N VAL A 175 -14.85 -2.45 5.76
CA VAL A 175 -15.87 -2.62 6.80
C VAL A 175 -15.25 -2.62 8.19
N THR A 176 -15.95 -2.04 9.14
CA THR A 176 -15.53 -2.02 10.55
C THR A 176 -15.76 -3.39 11.17
N ILE A 177 -14.69 -4.04 11.66
CA ILE A 177 -14.75 -5.31 12.40
C ILE A 177 -14.93 -5.08 13.87
N ALA A 178 -14.22 -4.10 14.44
CA ALA A 178 -14.29 -3.76 15.86
C ALA A 178 -13.74 -2.37 16.14
N THR A 179 -14.20 -1.76 17.23
CA THR A 179 -13.71 -0.48 17.74
C THR A 179 -13.30 -0.58 19.21
N ASP A 180 -12.33 0.21 19.59
CA ASP A 180 -11.96 0.52 20.99
C ASP A 180 -12.02 2.04 21.16
N VAL A 181 -13.24 2.56 21.33
CA VAL A 181 -13.52 4.01 21.43
C VAL A 181 -12.72 4.65 22.56
N LYS A 182 -12.52 3.94 23.68
CA LYS A 182 -11.75 4.44 24.83
C LYS A 182 -10.29 4.72 24.49
N ASN A 183 -9.70 3.93 23.62
CA ASN A 183 -8.29 4.06 23.21
C ASN A 183 -8.17 4.63 21.79
N ASP A 184 -9.29 5.10 21.20
CA ASP A 184 -9.32 5.66 19.86
C ASP A 184 -8.70 4.75 18.80
N LEU A 185 -9.16 3.49 18.74
CA LEU A 185 -8.72 2.50 17.74
C LEU A 185 -9.90 1.88 17.02
N ALA A 186 -9.69 1.57 15.74
CA ALA A 186 -10.59 0.76 14.93
C ALA A 186 -9.80 -0.34 14.18
N LEU A 187 -10.46 -1.47 14.01
CA LEU A 187 -10.03 -2.60 13.19
C LEU A 187 -10.97 -2.71 12.00
N LEU A 188 -10.43 -2.49 10.82
CA LEU A 188 -11.14 -2.58 9.55
C LEU A 188 -10.77 -3.85 8.80
N LYS A 189 -11.56 -4.19 7.78
CA LYS A 189 -11.33 -5.28 6.85
C LYS A 189 -11.66 -4.82 5.44
N THR A 190 -10.73 -5.07 4.51
CA THR A 190 -10.92 -4.88 3.07
C THR A 190 -10.68 -6.19 2.31
N SER A 191 -11.11 -6.25 1.05
CA SER A 191 -10.82 -7.37 0.14
C SER A 191 -9.38 -7.36 -0.38
N ILE A 192 -8.64 -6.26 -0.22
CA ILE A 192 -7.27 -6.11 -0.71
C ILE A 192 -6.34 -7.11 -0.01
N THR A 193 -5.51 -7.79 -0.78
CA THR A 193 -4.35 -8.54 -0.27
C THR A 193 -3.16 -7.60 -0.24
N PRO A 194 -2.65 -7.21 0.94
CA PRO A 194 -1.58 -6.22 1.03
C PRO A 194 -0.23 -6.77 0.59
N ASP A 195 0.59 -5.92 -0.01
CA ASP A 195 1.99 -6.22 -0.35
C ASP A 195 2.89 -6.29 0.89
N HIS A 196 2.52 -5.57 1.96
CA HIS A 196 3.23 -5.60 3.23
C HIS A 196 2.28 -5.60 4.43
N VAL A 197 2.63 -6.40 5.43
CA VAL A 197 1.92 -6.50 6.72
C VAL A 197 2.87 -6.14 7.85
N PHE A 198 2.44 -5.19 8.68
CA PHE A 198 3.24 -4.78 9.82
C PHE A 198 3.18 -5.77 10.98
N ALA A 199 4.35 -6.06 11.53
CA ALA A 199 4.47 -6.72 12.81
C ALA A 199 4.35 -5.69 13.95
N LEU A 200 3.72 -6.09 15.05
CA LEU A 200 3.67 -5.28 16.28
C LEU A 200 4.88 -5.60 17.15
N SER A 201 5.56 -4.59 17.67
CA SER A 201 6.66 -4.77 18.62
C SER A 201 6.21 -5.50 19.89
N ASN A 202 7.02 -6.44 20.35
CA ASN A 202 6.85 -7.09 21.65
C ASN A 202 7.56 -6.34 22.78
N GLU A 203 8.46 -5.42 22.43
CA GLU A 203 9.24 -4.64 23.37
C GLU A 203 8.43 -3.50 23.99
N ASN A 204 8.78 -3.14 25.23
CA ASN A 204 8.25 -1.93 25.82
C ASN A 204 8.98 -0.72 25.26
N SER A 205 8.20 0.29 24.87
CA SER A 205 8.75 1.61 24.50
C SER A 205 9.47 2.25 25.66
N TYR A 206 10.53 3.02 25.37
CA TYR A 206 11.35 3.74 26.36
C TYR A 206 11.63 5.18 25.89
N PRO A 207 11.84 6.12 26.83
CA PRO A 207 12.19 7.50 26.46
C PRO A 207 13.47 7.57 25.64
N LEU A 208 13.55 8.53 24.71
CA LEU A 208 14.65 8.73 23.75
C LEU A 208 14.77 7.61 22.68
N GLN A 209 13.83 6.69 22.62
CA GLN A 209 13.78 5.71 21.52
C GLN A 209 13.51 6.44 20.21
N ASP A 210 14.37 6.22 19.19
CA ASP A 210 14.13 6.70 17.83
C ASP A 210 12.86 6.09 17.23
N ILE A 211 12.09 6.93 16.56
CA ILE A 211 10.83 6.53 15.89
C ILE A 211 10.71 7.10 14.49
N ILE A 212 9.92 6.42 13.68
CA ILE A 212 9.46 6.89 12.37
C ILE A 212 7.92 6.85 12.40
N VAL A 213 7.30 7.93 11.95
CA VAL A 213 5.86 8.01 11.74
C VAL A 213 5.59 8.04 10.24
N ALA A 214 4.58 7.31 9.79
CA ALA A 214 4.15 7.33 8.40
C ALA A 214 2.63 7.59 8.31
N GLY A 215 2.20 8.27 7.25
CA GLY A 215 0.79 8.56 7.02
C GLY A 215 0.57 9.44 5.79
N PHE A 216 -0.67 9.92 5.65
CA PHE A 216 -1.15 10.71 4.52
C PHE A 216 -1.62 12.10 4.98
N PRO A 217 -0.74 12.95 5.54
CA PRO A 217 -1.14 14.28 5.94
C PRO A 217 -1.44 15.13 4.71
N HIS A 218 -2.60 15.81 4.71
CA HIS A 218 -3.04 16.69 3.62
C HIS A 218 -2.90 15.99 2.25
N ALA A 219 -3.50 14.81 2.10
CA ALA A 219 -3.37 14.00 0.88
C ALA A 219 -3.89 14.76 -0.35
N ASP A 220 -4.99 15.48 -0.20
CA ASP A 220 -5.63 16.22 -1.28
C ASP A 220 -4.86 17.49 -1.68
N ASP A 221 -4.23 18.17 -0.71
CA ASP A 221 -3.53 19.43 -0.95
C ASP A 221 -2.09 19.25 -1.44
N LEU A 222 -1.41 18.18 -0.99
CA LEU A 222 0.03 18.06 -1.19
C LEU A 222 0.43 16.90 -2.10
N SER A 223 -0.06 15.71 -1.86
CA SER A 223 0.29 14.50 -2.62
C SER A 223 -0.34 13.27 -1.98
N SER A 224 -0.84 12.35 -2.78
CA SER A 224 -1.34 11.03 -2.37
C SER A 224 -0.26 10.04 -1.91
N ALA A 225 1.03 10.43 -1.95
CA ALA A 225 2.12 9.59 -1.48
C ALA A 225 2.25 9.60 0.05
N VAL A 226 2.61 8.45 0.64
CA VAL A 226 2.96 8.33 2.06
C VAL A 226 4.07 9.32 2.43
N LYS A 227 3.87 10.04 3.52
CA LYS A 227 4.85 10.98 4.09
C LYS A 227 5.42 10.42 5.38
N PHE A 228 6.70 10.76 5.64
CA PHE A 228 7.46 10.25 6.78
C PHE A 228 7.92 11.39 7.65
N THR A 229 7.76 11.25 8.96
CA THR A 229 8.41 12.11 9.96
C THR A 229 9.25 11.25 10.90
N GLN A 230 10.25 11.85 11.52
CA GLN A 230 11.15 11.20 12.48
C GLN A 230 11.15 11.98 13.78
N GLY A 231 11.37 11.28 14.87
CA GLY A 231 11.48 11.85 16.20
C GLY A 231 11.87 10.80 17.23
N ILE A 232 11.58 11.10 18.48
CA ILE A 232 11.82 10.19 19.61
C ILE A 232 10.56 10.06 20.48
N ILE A 233 10.56 9.05 21.32
CA ILE A 233 9.59 8.96 22.41
C ILE A 233 10.01 9.93 23.52
N SER A 234 9.17 10.94 23.75
CA SER A 234 9.38 11.94 24.82
C SER A 234 8.92 11.43 26.19
N SER A 235 7.85 10.61 26.23
CA SER A 235 7.30 10.03 27.46
C SER A 235 6.60 8.68 27.19
N ILE A 236 6.64 7.80 28.19
CA ILE A 236 5.93 6.52 28.16
C ILE A 236 4.47 6.61 28.68
N ALA A 237 4.00 7.82 28.92
CA ALA A 237 2.60 8.11 29.25
C ALA A 237 2.09 9.27 28.38
N GLY A 238 0.84 9.21 27.98
CA GLY A 238 0.18 10.26 27.22
C GLY A 238 -0.50 11.31 28.09
N ALA A 239 -1.39 12.11 27.48
CA ALA A 239 -2.14 13.15 28.16
C ALA A 239 -2.85 12.62 29.40
N GLY A 240 -2.83 13.41 30.49
CA GLY A 240 -3.44 13.00 31.76
C GLY A 240 -2.83 11.75 32.40
N ASN A 241 -1.55 11.45 32.14
CA ASN A 241 -0.87 10.23 32.58
C ASN A 241 -1.49 8.93 32.00
N ASN A 242 -2.03 8.99 30.79
CA ASN A 242 -2.60 7.83 30.12
C ASN A 242 -1.52 6.79 29.79
N LEU A 243 -1.51 5.66 30.50
CA LEU A 243 -0.54 4.60 30.33
C LEU A 243 -0.76 3.73 29.07
N SER A 244 -1.88 3.93 28.36
CA SER A 244 -2.15 3.31 27.06
C SER A 244 -1.45 4.04 25.90
N GLN A 245 -0.92 5.24 26.15
CA GLN A 245 -0.30 6.10 25.17
C GLN A 245 1.19 6.32 25.44
N ILE A 246 1.89 6.77 24.41
CA ILE A 246 3.23 7.38 24.45
C ILE A 246 3.12 8.83 23.98
N GLN A 247 4.01 9.69 24.45
CA GLN A 247 4.23 11.02 23.89
C GLN A 247 5.43 10.98 22.97
N ILE A 248 5.35 11.67 21.83
CA ILE A 248 6.39 11.74 20.82
C ILE A 248 6.61 13.18 20.38
N ASP A 249 7.80 13.50 19.86
CA ASP A 249 8.15 14.80 19.30
C ASP A 249 8.15 14.84 17.75
N ALA A 250 7.92 13.69 17.10
CA ALA A 250 7.75 13.64 15.65
C ALA A 250 6.59 14.54 15.22
N ALA A 251 6.79 15.33 14.16
CA ALA A 251 5.74 16.20 13.63
C ALA A 251 4.55 15.36 13.12
N ILE A 252 3.35 15.72 13.58
CA ILE A 252 2.07 15.10 13.17
C ILE A 252 1.15 16.22 12.68
N ASN A 253 0.55 16.01 11.52
CA ASN A 253 -0.45 16.88 10.92
C ASN A 253 -1.76 16.12 10.74
N ALA A 254 -2.85 16.83 10.45
CA ALA A 254 -4.12 16.25 10.03
C ALA A 254 -3.90 15.24 8.89
N GLY A 255 -4.55 14.07 8.96
CA GLY A 255 -4.33 12.96 8.03
C GLY A 255 -3.28 11.92 8.48
N ASN A 256 -2.38 12.24 9.42
CA ASN A 256 -1.48 11.23 10.03
C ASN A 256 -2.19 10.32 11.05
N SER A 257 -3.34 10.71 11.55
CA SER A 257 -4.13 9.95 12.53
C SER A 257 -4.39 8.53 12.03
N GLY A 258 -4.12 7.53 12.87
CA GLY A 258 -4.24 6.12 12.53
C GLY A 258 -3.01 5.50 11.86
N GLY A 259 -2.04 6.31 11.46
CA GLY A 259 -0.79 5.83 10.86
C GLY A 259 0.13 5.12 11.86
N PRO A 260 1.08 4.28 11.38
CA PRO A 260 1.98 3.54 12.23
C PRO A 260 3.11 4.41 12.79
N ILE A 261 3.41 4.20 14.08
CA ILE A 261 4.65 4.64 14.72
C ILE A 261 5.58 3.42 14.79
N LEU A 262 6.75 3.52 14.18
CA LEU A 262 7.67 2.41 13.95
C LEU A 262 8.97 2.56 14.74
N ASP A 263 9.54 1.43 15.15
CA ASP A 263 10.91 1.35 15.63
C ASP A 263 11.91 1.22 14.45
N SER A 264 13.20 1.21 14.76
CA SER A 264 14.28 1.08 13.76
C SER A 264 14.33 -0.29 13.06
N LEU A 265 13.55 -1.26 13.51
CA LEU A 265 13.40 -2.59 12.91
C LEU A 265 12.16 -2.67 12.00
N GLY A 266 11.36 -1.60 11.93
CA GLY A 266 10.10 -1.55 11.18
C GLY A 266 8.93 -2.24 11.89
N ASN A 267 9.02 -2.47 13.19
CA ASN A 267 7.89 -2.96 13.97
C ASN A 267 7.04 -1.78 14.44
N VAL A 268 5.73 -1.93 14.44
CA VAL A 268 4.80 -0.95 15.00
C VAL A 268 4.91 -0.97 16.52
N ILE A 269 5.26 0.17 17.11
CA ILE A 269 5.28 0.43 18.56
C ILE A 269 4.06 1.21 19.02
N GLY A 270 3.36 1.87 18.10
CA GLY A 270 2.15 2.64 18.39
C GLY A 270 1.38 3.04 17.13
N VAL A 271 0.22 3.65 17.37
CA VAL A 271 -0.67 4.23 16.36
C VAL A 271 -0.77 5.72 16.62
N THR A 272 -0.52 6.54 15.62
CA THR A 272 -0.56 8.00 15.72
C THR A 272 -1.95 8.48 16.10
N VAL A 273 -2.04 9.41 17.03
CA VAL A 273 -3.27 10.14 17.39
C VAL A 273 -3.02 11.63 17.16
N SER A 274 -4.01 12.37 16.68
CA SER A 274 -3.86 13.82 16.45
C SER A 274 -3.32 14.57 17.67
N SER A 275 -2.60 15.65 17.39
CA SER A 275 -2.04 16.54 18.39
C SER A 275 -3.10 17.38 19.08
N PHE A 276 -2.79 17.86 20.27
CA PHE A 276 -3.47 19.02 20.85
C PHE A 276 -2.93 20.29 20.17
N ASP A 277 -3.78 21.05 19.50
CA ASP A 277 -3.45 22.24 18.70
C ASP A 277 -2.67 23.34 19.44
N GLU A 278 -2.61 23.30 20.78
CA GLU A 278 -2.02 24.38 21.58
C GLU A 278 -0.58 24.14 22.04
N MET A 279 0.01 22.95 21.82
CA MET A 279 1.36 22.63 22.30
C MET A 279 2.28 22.14 21.15
N GLN A 280 3.22 22.97 20.76
CA GLN A 280 4.24 22.59 19.76
C GLN A 280 5.02 21.34 20.20
N ALA A 281 5.27 20.41 19.28
CA ALA A 281 6.03 19.17 19.48
C ALA A 281 5.49 18.23 20.57
N THR A 282 4.17 18.25 20.84
CA THR A 282 3.52 17.36 21.80
C THR A 282 2.47 16.52 21.10
N ASN A 283 2.88 15.38 20.61
CA ASN A 283 2.04 14.45 19.88
C ASN A 283 1.91 13.13 20.65
N PHE A 284 0.92 12.34 20.36
CA PHE A 284 0.65 11.12 21.08
C PHE A 284 0.47 9.92 20.14
N GLY A 285 0.72 8.73 20.68
CA GLY A 285 0.43 7.48 20.01
C GLY A 285 -0.12 6.44 20.97
N VAL A 286 -1.11 5.66 20.51
CA VAL A 286 -1.64 4.51 21.24
C VAL A 286 -0.65 3.36 21.13
N LYS A 287 -0.19 2.81 22.26
CA LYS A 287 0.82 1.75 22.30
C LYS A 287 0.41 0.47 21.56
N ALA A 288 1.35 -0.18 20.89
CA ALA A 288 1.15 -1.45 20.20
C ALA A 288 0.52 -2.56 21.08
N LYS A 289 0.75 -2.55 22.38
CA LYS A 289 0.10 -3.50 23.32
C LYS A 289 -1.42 -3.38 23.34
N VAL A 290 -1.97 -2.18 23.10
CA VAL A 290 -3.42 -1.94 23.02
C VAL A 290 -3.96 -2.49 21.72
N VAL A 291 -3.28 -2.20 20.59
CA VAL A 291 -3.56 -2.76 19.27
C VAL A 291 -3.56 -4.30 19.32
N ARG A 292 -2.53 -4.88 19.90
CA ARG A 292 -2.43 -6.35 20.09
C ARG A 292 -3.62 -6.94 20.84
N ARG A 293 -4.14 -6.23 21.84
CA ARG A 293 -5.33 -6.66 22.59
C ARG A 293 -6.58 -6.65 21.70
N LEU A 294 -6.75 -5.58 20.92
CA LEU A 294 -7.87 -5.46 19.97
C LEU A 294 -7.83 -6.59 18.94
N MET A 295 -6.67 -6.85 18.30
CA MET A 295 -6.49 -7.93 17.33
C MET A 295 -6.78 -9.31 17.94
N LYS A 296 -6.20 -9.61 19.12
CA LYS A 296 -6.42 -10.90 19.81
C LYS A 296 -7.89 -11.14 20.14
N LYS A 297 -8.61 -10.11 20.63
CA LYS A 297 -10.04 -10.18 20.93
C LYS A 297 -10.86 -10.55 19.68
N ASN A 298 -10.43 -10.10 18.52
CA ASN A 298 -11.09 -10.35 17.23
C ASN A 298 -10.46 -11.49 16.42
N LYS A 299 -9.59 -12.32 17.04
CA LYS A 299 -8.97 -13.52 16.45
C LYS A 299 -8.15 -13.22 15.19
N VAL A 300 -7.61 -12.01 15.06
CA VAL A 300 -6.70 -11.64 13.97
C VAL A 300 -5.28 -12.08 14.33
N SER A 301 -4.64 -12.79 13.42
CA SER A 301 -3.25 -13.23 13.57
C SER A 301 -2.32 -12.03 13.64
N ILE A 302 -1.29 -12.12 14.47
CA ILE A 302 -0.26 -11.09 14.62
C ILE A 302 1.03 -11.63 14.05
N ALA A 303 1.63 -10.91 13.10
CA ALA A 303 2.92 -11.25 12.53
C ALA A 303 4.03 -11.22 13.59
N ALA A 304 5.01 -12.11 13.45
CA ALA A 304 6.18 -12.13 14.33
C ALA A 304 7.00 -10.83 14.15
N PRO A 305 7.49 -10.22 15.25
CA PRO A 305 8.28 -9.00 15.15
C PRO A 305 9.58 -9.22 14.36
N ASN A 306 9.97 -8.21 13.59
CA ASN A 306 11.26 -8.15 12.95
C ASN A 306 12.38 -8.05 14.00
N THR A 307 13.45 -8.79 13.81
CA THR A 307 14.62 -8.81 14.71
C THR A 307 15.89 -8.28 14.02
N ILE A 308 15.83 -8.02 12.73
CA ILE A 308 16.96 -7.57 11.90
C ILE A 308 16.72 -6.14 11.46
N LYS A 309 17.74 -5.30 11.63
CA LYS A 309 17.68 -3.90 11.20
C LYS A 309 17.57 -3.79 9.68
N ILE A 310 16.62 -3.01 9.24
CA ILE A 310 16.34 -2.75 7.82
C ILE A 310 17.01 -1.43 7.43
N SER A 311 17.57 -1.33 6.21
CA SER A 311 18.08 -0.05 5.71
C SER A 311 16.93 0.96 5.55
N LYS A 312 17.20 2.26 5.73
CA LYS A 312 16.17 3.31 5.59
C LYS A 312 15.46 3.25 4.22
N LYS A 313 16.18 2.94 3.14
CA LYS A 313 15.62 2.79 1.79
C LYS A 313 14.63 1.63 1.70
N ASN A 314 14.96 0.48 2.27
CA ASN A 314 14.04 -0.67 2.26
C ASN A 314 12.87 -0.44 3.22
N LEU A 315 13.14 0.18 4.38
CA LEU A 315 12.10 0.52 5.35
C LEU A 315 11.07 1.47 4.73
N SER A 316 11.50 2.54 4.04
CA SER A 316 10.56 3.48 3.41
C SER A 316 9.64 2.79 2.38
N ARG A 317 10.16 1.83 1.60
CA ARG A 317 9.36 1.07 0.64
C ARG A 317 8.32 0.20 1.33
N ILE A 318 8.71 -0.67 2.24
CA ILE A 318 7.77 -1.57 2.92
C ILE A 318 6.73 -0.81 3.76
N VAL A 319 7.10 0.36 4.27
CA VAL A 319 6.17 1.22 5.01
C VAL A 319 5.18 1.88 4.06
N ALA A 320 5.62 2.30 2.87
CA ALA A 320 4.71 2.80 1.85
C ALA A 320 3.74 1.71 1.37
N ASP A 321 4.24 0.49 1.13
CA ASP A 321 3.44 -0.66 0.67
C ASP A 321 2.41 -1.14 1.72
N GLY A 322 2.63 -0.87 2.99
CA GLY A 322 1.76 -1.33 4.09
C GLY A 322 0.88 -0.27 4.75
N THR A 323 1.11 1.03 4.44
CA THR A 323 0.34 2.15 5.00
C THR A 323 -0.71 2.59 3.98
N VAL A 324 -1.92 2.87 4.43
CA VAL A 324 -3.06 3.20 3.57
C VAL A 324 -3.69 4.53 3.95
N HIS A 325 -4.22 5.22 2.95
CA HIS A 325 -5.08 6.38 3.10
C HIS A 325 -6.52 5.91 3.29
N ILE A 326 -7.18 6.38 4.33
CA ILE A 326 -8.56 6.05 4.69
C ILE A 326 -9.41 7.27 4.46
N VAL A 327 -10.49 7.10 3.72
CA VAL A 327 -11.48 8.14 3.43
C VAL A 327 -12.81 7.76 4.06
N CYS A 328 -13.41 8.71 4.74
CA CYS A 328 -14.70 8.64 5.40
C CYS A 328 -15.72 9.43 4.57
N TRP A 329 -16.80 8.82 4.18
CA TRP A 329 -17.90 9.41 3.43
C TRP A 329 -19.14 9.54 4.30
N SER A 330 -19.89 10.61 4.16
CA SER A 330 -21.18 10.90 4.87
C SER A 330 -22.19 11.52 3.95
#